data_2e0cf644d290b47a659f745846e02e61
#
_entry.id   2e0cf644d290b47a659f745846e02e61
#
_cell.length_a   1.000
_cell.length_b   1.000
_cell.length_c   1.000
_cell.angle_alpha   90.00
_cell.angle_beta   90.00
_cell.angle_gamma   90.00
#
_symmetry.space_group_name_H-M   'P 1'
#
loop_
_entity.id
_entity.type
_entity.pdbx_description
1 polymer ?
#
loop_
_entity_poly.entity_id
_entity_poly.type
_entity_poly.pdbx_seq_one_letter_code
_entity_poly.pdbx_strand_id
1 'polypeptide(L)'
;KAAGIIRKKKNIKRKVKQNNYPRFLSDILNIFDMLKHPLDNYYDIKHGTKGTAASATAVYLLLMLVFVADMLFRGYLFAPSLSNVSLLPVLIMLLVPLALWVLGNTMVASINDGEGSLKNIYTVTAYAVSPYIIITPFVVLLSYFVTYNEAFILQLIWFIGVAWSAVLLFLAVKQTHNYNVGETVKNILLTAFFMLMAVVAAAIMYVMWNSLVSFFSGVFGEVGFRVTG
;
A
#
# COMPACT_ATOMS: atom_id res chain seq x y z
N LYS A 1 -32.47 -0.22 -49.09
CA LYS A 1 -32.97 -0.98 -47.89
C LYS A 1 -31.82 -1.21 -46.96
N ALA A 2 -31.57 -0.29 -46.05
CA ALA A 2 -30.60 -0.43 -44.96
C ALA A 2 -31.22 -1.28 -43.85
N ALA A 3 -30.83 -2.54 -43.75
CA ALA A 3 -31.18 -3.39 -42.61
C ALA A 3 -30.32 -2.96 -41.43
N GLY A 4 -30.94 -2.24 -40.48
CA GLY A 4 -30.31 -1.85 -39.25
C GLY A 4 -29.94 -3.07 -38.41
N ILE A 5 -28.63 -3.32 -38.27
CA ILE A 5 -28.11 -4.28 -37.33
C ILE A 5 -28.25 -3.64 -35.93
N ILE A 6 -29.41 -3.83 -35.32
CA ILE A 6 -29.60 -3.54 -33.89
C ILE A 6 -28.76 -4.54 -33.14
N ARG A 7 -27.56 -4.09 -32.80
CA ARG A 7 -26.67 -4.82 -31.89
C ARG A 7 -27.37 -4.88 -30.53
N LYS A 8 -28.11 -5.95 -30.30
CA LYS A 8 -28.72 -6.29 -29.00
C LYS A 8 -27.61 -6.27 -27.97
N LYS A 9 -27.45 -5.16 -27.23
CA LYS A 9 -26.63 -5.11 -26.02
C LYS A 9 -27.18 -6.18 -25.10
N LYS A 10 -26.55 -7.33 -25.11
CA LYS A 10 -26.81 -8.40 -24.15
C LYS A 10 -26.43 -7.82 -22.79
N ASN A 11 -27.39 -7.31 -22.07
CA ASN A 11 -27.27 -7.00 -20.66
C ASN A 11 -26.93 -8.31 -19.95
N ILE A 12 -25.65 -8.63 -19.93
CA ILE A 12 -25.12 -9.61 -19.00
C ILE A 12 -25.17 -8.89 -17.65
N LYS A 13 -26.32 -8.92 -17.01
CA LYS A 13 -26.41 -8.80 -15.55
C LYS A 13 -25.57 -9.98 -15.05
N ARG A 14 -24.26 -9.76 -14.87
CA ARG A 14 -23.45 -10.67 -14.06
C ARG A 14 -24.24 -10.82 -12.77
N LYS A 15 -24.84 -11.98 -12.53
CA LYS A 15 -25.39 -12.34 -11.23
C LYS A 15 -24.24 -12.16 -10.28
N VAL A 16 -24.21 -11.02 -9.59
CA VAL A 16 -23.40 -10.87 -8.38
C VAL A 16 -23.84 -12.05 -7.55
N LYS A 17 -22.98 -13.04 -7.38
CA LYS A 17 -23.22 -14.19 -6.52
C LYS A 17 -23.45 -13.55 -5.17
N GLN A 18 -24.71 -13.47 -4.76
CA GLN A 18 -25.12 -12.87 -3.51
C GLN A 18 -24.59 -13.83 -2.44
N ASN A 19 -23.32 -13.62 -2.05
CA ASN A 19 -22.75 -14.27 -0.90
C ASN A 19 -23.58 -13.78 0.29
N ASN A 20 -24.06 -14.70 1.12
CA ASN A 20 -24.81 -14.43 2.36
C ASN A 20 -23.99 -13.68 3.43
N TYR A 21 -22.82 -13.15 3.06
CA TYR A 21 -21.96 -12.38 3.96
C TYR A 21 -22.31 -10.90 3.90
N PRO A 22 -22.23 -10.17 5.02
CA PRO A 22 -22.36 -8.71 5.03
C PRO A 22 -21.35 -8.10 4.03
N ARG A 23 -21.77 -7.05 3.33
CA ARG A 23 -21.00 -6.40 2.25
C ARG A 23 -19.54 -6.12 2.63
N PHE A 24 -19.31 -5.74 3.88
CA PHE A 24 -17.98 -5.49 4.42
C PHE A 24 -17.05 -6.73 4.37
N LEU A 25 -17.56 -7.91 4.76
CA LEU A 25 -16.80 -9.16 4.70
C LEU A 25 -16.54 -9.60 3.25
N SER A 26 -17.54 -9.44 2.37
CA SER A 26 -17.35 -9.75 0.95
C SER A 26 -16.30 -8.84 0.30
N ASP A 27 -16.25 -7.57 0.71
CA ASP A 27 -15.26 -6.62 0.24
C ASP A 27 -13.84 -6.99 0.72
N ILE A 28 -13.66 -7.45 1.96
CA ILE A 28 -12.36 -7.96 2.44
C ILE A 28 -11.95 -9.21 1.65
N LEU A 29 -12.87 -10.15 1.43
CA LEU A 29 -12.59 -11.37 0.67
C LEU A 29 -12.23 -11.11 -0.81
N ASN A 30 -12.51 -9.92 -1.34
CA ASN A 30 -12.05 -9.50 -2.66
C ASN A 30 -10.51 -9.49 -2.80
N ILE A 31 -9.75 -9.57 -1.69
CA ILE A 31 -8.29 -9.77 -1.70
C ILE A 31 -7.93 -11.01 -2.56
N PHE A 32 -8.69 -12.09 -2.45
CA PHE A 32 -8.47 -13.31 -3.24
C PHE A 32 -8.90 -13.16 -4.71
N ASP A 33 -9.99 -12.42 -4.95
CA ASP A 33 -10.45 -12.15 -6.32
C ASP A 33 -9.50 -11.21 -7.07
N MET A 34 -8.77 -10.33 -6.35
CA MET A 34 -7.73 -9.47 -6.92
C MET A 34 -6.61 -10.25 -7.61
N LEU A 35 -6.25 -11.43 -7.09
CA LEU A 35 -5.22 -12.27 -7.70
C LEU A 35 -5.65 -12.86 -9.05
N LYS A 36 -6.96 -13.11 -9.23
CA LYS A 36 -7.51 -13.79 -10.42
C LYS A 36 -7.99 -12.80 -11.48
N HIS A 37 -8.65 -11.73 -11.06
CA HIS A 37 -9.32 -10.77 -11.95
C HIS A 37 -9.05 -9.32 -11.52
N PRO A 38 -7.77 -8.85 -11.56
CA PRO A 38 -7.41 -7.52 -11.05
C PRO A 38 -8.11 -6.37 -11.79
N LEU A 39 -8.18 -6.43 -13.11
CA LEU A 39 -8.75 -5.34 -13.92
C LEU A 39 -10.24 -5.14 -13.65
N ASP A 40 -11.00 -6.24 -13.58
CA ASP A 40 -12.44 -6.17 -13.29
C ASP A 40 -12.71 -5.62 -11.88
N ASN A 41 -11.89 -6.03 -10.89
CA ASN A 41 -12.03 -5.56 -9.53
C ASN A 41 -11.67 -4.08 -9.36
N TYR A 42 -10.60 -3.58 -10.01
CA TYR A 42 -10.28 -2.15 -10.00
C TYR A 42 -11.35 -1.31 -10.69
N TYR A 43 -11.93 -1.81 -11.78
CA TYR A 43 -13.07 -1.17 -12.43
C TYR A 43 -14.27 -1.08 -11.48
N ASP A 44 -14.60 -2.17 -10.78
CA ASP A 44 -15.70 -2.23 -9.83
C ASP A 44 -15.48 -1.28 -8.62
N ILE A 45 -14.23 -1.16 -8.13
CA ILE A 45 -13.86 -0.22 -7.05
C ILE A 45 -14.02 1.23 -7.54
N LYS A 46 -13.50 1.57 -8.73
CA LYS A 46 -13.64 2.91 -9.32
C LYS A 46 -15.10 3.36 -9.41
N HIS A 47 -16.01 2.43 -9.76
CA HIS A 47 -17.44 2.70 -9.90
C HIS A 47 -18.25 2.51 -8.62
N GLY A 48 -17.59 2.22 -7.49
CA GLY A 48 -18.24 2.09 -6.16
C GLY A 48 -19.12 0.87 -5.98
N THR A 49 -19.02 -0.13 -6.88
CA THR A 49 -19.75 -1.40 -6.78
C THR A 49 -19.13 -2.36 -5.79
N LYS A 50 -17.80 -2.33 -5.65
CA LYS A 50 -17.00 -3.09 -4.68
C LYS A 50 -16.03 -2.17 -3.96
N GLY A 51 -15.56 -2.59 -2.79
CA GLY A 51 -14.51 -1.90 -2.03
C GLY A 51 -14.97 -0.54 -1.50
N THR A 52 -15.08 -0.45 -0.19
CA THR A 52 -15.35 0.81 0.52
C THR A 52 -14.07 1.30 1.18
N ALA A 53 -14.01 2.59 1.57
CA ALA A 53 -12.87 3.10 2.34
C ALA A 53 -12.70 2.35 3.66
N ALA A 54 -13.80 1.92 4.30
CA ALA A 54 -13.77 1.12 5.52
C ALA A 54 -13.16 -0.27 5.29
N SER A 55 -13.50 -0.95 4.19
CA SER A 55 -12.89 -2.25 3.84
C SER A 55 -11.42 -2.08 3.47
N ALA A 56 -11.03 -0.99 2.78
CA ALA A 56 -9.64 -0.68 2.51
C ALA A 56 -8.82 -0.46 3.79
N THR A 57 -9.37 0.27 4.78
CA THR A 57 -8.75 0.42 6.11
C THR A 57 -8.56 -0.94 6.79
N ALA A 58 -9.55 -1.83 6.71
CA ALA A 58 -9.41 -3.19 7.26
C ALA A 58 -8.30 -3.99 6.54
N VAL A 59 -8.13 -3.82 5.23
CA VAL A 59 -7.04 -4.44 4.46
C VAL A 59 -5.68 -3.88 4.89
N TYR A 60 -5.55 -2.58 5.14
CA TYR A 60 -4.32 -1.99 5.70
C TYR A 60 -4.04 -2.50 7.12
N LEU A 61 -5.06 -2.65 7.97
CA LEU A 61 -4.88 -3.27 9.29
C LEU A 61 -4.44 -4.73 9.18
N LEU A 62 -4.99 -5.48 8.23
CA LEU A 62 -4.57 -6.84 7.94
C LEU A 62 -3.12 -6.89 7.43
N LEU A 63 -2.72 -5.95 6.57
CA LEU A 63 -1.34 -5.79 6.13
C LEU A 63 -0.39 -5.57 7.32
N MET A 64 -0.76 -4.65 8.24
CA MET A 64 0.02 -4.40 9.46
C MET A 64 0.14 -5.66 10.32
N LEU A 65 -0.97 -6.37 10.51
CA LEU A 65 -0.99 -7.60 11.29
C LEU A 65 -0.09 -8.67 10.66
N VAL A 66 -0.17 -8.89 9.35
CA VAL A 66 0.66 -9.85 8.62
C VAL A 66 2.14 -9.44 8.68
N PHE A 67 2.46 -8.16 8.58
CA PHE A 67 3.82 -7.65 8.66
C PHE A 67 4.43 -7.88 10.06
N VAL A 68 3.67 -7.58 11.12
CA VAL A 68 4.08 -7.84 12.50
C VAL A 68 4.17 -9.34 12.77
N ALA A 69 3.23 -10.13 12.25
CA ALA A 69 3.26 -11.58 12.38
C ALA A 69 4.49 -12.19 11.69
N ASP A 70 4.88 -11.72 10.51
CA ASP A 70 6.11 -12.13 9.84
C ASP A 70 7.35 -11.85 10.70
N MET A 71 7.39 -10.69 11.34
CA MET A 71 8.49 -10.32 12.21
C MET A 71 8.57 -11.16 13.50
N LEU A 72 7.41 -11.50 14.10
CA LEU A 72 7.33 -12.20 15.38
C LEU A 72 7.37 -13.72 15.24
N PHE A 73 6.76 -14.25 14.18
CA PHE A 73 6.54 -15.70 13.99
C PHE A 73 7.41 -16.33 12.90
N ARG A 74 8.37 -15.61 12.33
CA ARG A 74 9.32 -16.22 11.40
C ARG A 74 10.18 -17.25 12.14
N GLY A 75 10.47 -18.39 11.50
CA GLY A 75 11.26 -19.47 12.11
C GLY A 75 12.57 -18.94 12.72
N TYR A 76 13.00 -19.54 13.84
CA TYR A 76 14.13 -19.07 14.66
C TYR A 76 15.42 -18.77 13.88
N LEU A 77 15.71 -19.56 12.83
CA LEU A 77 16.89 -19.35 11.98
C LEU A 77 16.83 -18.04 11.17
N PHE A 78 15.65 -17.52 10.93
CA PHE A 78 15.39 -16.37 10.06
C PHE A 78 14.76 -15.19 10.80
N ALA A 79 14.48 -15.37 12.11
CA ALA A 79 13.89 -14.33 12.94
C ALA A 79 14.90 -13.22 13.20
N PRO A 80 14.52 -11.93 13.08
CA PRO A 80 15.37 -10.84 13.51
C PRO A 80 15.58 -10.91 15.02
N SER A 81 16.73 -10.43 15.51
CA SER A 81 16.96 -10.29 16.96
C SER A 81 15.95 -9.27 17.53
N LEU A 82 14.99 -9.75 18.31
CA LEU A 82 13.91 -8.94 18.87
C LEU A 82 14.36 -8.08 20.07
N SER A 83 15.58 -8.29 20.60
CA SER A 83 16.07 -7.63 21.82
C SER A 83 16.11 -6.10 21.73
N ASN A 84 16.17 -5.53 20.51
CA ASN A 84 16.30 -4.09 20.28
C ASN A 84 15.28 -3.52 19.27
N VAL A 85 14.26 -4.29 18.90
CA VAL A 85 13.29 -3.85 17.89
C VAL A 85 12.07 -3.25 18.59
N SER A 86 11.90 -1.93 18.45
CA SER A 86 10.66 -1.27 18.84
C SER A 86 9.65 -1.39 17.70
N LEU A 87 8.42 -1.78 18.01
CA LEU A 87 7.35 -1.95 17.01
C LEU A 87 6.96 -0.63 16.33
N LEU A 88 7.05 0.49 17.05
CA LEU A 88 6.61 1.79 16.54
C LEU A 88 7.38 2.25 15.29
N PRO A 89 8.74 2.29 15.25
CA PRO A 89 9.48 2.61 14.03
C PRO A 89 9.19 1.65 12.87
N VAL A 90 9.00 0.38 13.16
CA VAL A 90 8.69 -0.64 12.16
C VAL A 90 7.34 -0.37 11.48
N LEU A 91 6.32 -0.02 12.27
CA LEU A 91 5.00 0.36 11.75
C LEU A 91 5.04 1.68 10.97
N ILE A 92 5.81 2.66 11.44
CA ILE A 92 6.02 3.92 10.73
C ILE A 92 6.69 3.66 9.37
N MET A 93 7.71 2.80 9.33
CA MET A 93 8.39 2.43 8.09
C MET A 93 7.47 1.76 7.05
N LEU A 94 6.42 1.07 7.49
CA LEU A 94 5.41 0.49 6.61
C LEU A 94 4.37 1.51 6.15
N LEU A 95 3.82 2.28 7.11
CA LEU A 95 2.67 3.15 6.86
C LEU A 95 3.03 4.45 6.14
N VAL A 96 4.18 5.04 6.46
CA VAL A 96 4.59 6.33 5.87
C VAL A 96 4.77 6.25 4.36
N PRO A 97 5.48 5.26 3.78
CA PRO A 97 5.57 5.12 2.33
C PRO A 97 4.22 4.88 1.66
N LEU A 98 3.31 4.12 2.29
CA LEU A 98 1.95 3.89 1.77
C LEU A 98 1.13 5.18 1.76
N ALA A 99 1.19 5.96 2.84
CA ALA A 99 0.51 7.26 2.93
C ALA A 99 1.08 8.25 1.90
N LEU A 100 2.42 8.34 1.79
CA LEU A 100 3.09 9.19 0.80
C LEU A 100 2.75 8.77 -0.62
N TRP A 101 2.62 7.45 -0.89
CA TRP A 101 2.17 6.95 -2.18
C TRP A 101 0.77 7.43 -2.52
N VAL A 102 -0.19 7.27 -1.60
CA VAL A 102 -1.59 7.70 -1.83
C VAL A 102 -1.68 9.20 -2.06
N LEU A 103 -1.01 10.00 -1.22
CA LEU A 103 -0.99 11.46 -1.33
C LEU A 103 -0.26 11.91 -2.60
N GLY A 104 0.93 11.39 -2.85
CA GLY A 104 1.73 11.72 -4.02
C GLY A 104 1.04 11.35 -5.33
N ASN A 105 0.48 10.15 -5.41
CA ASN A 105 -0.27 9.72 -6.59
C ASN A 105 -1.50 10.59 -6.83
N THR A 106 -2.21 11.01 -5.78
CA THR A 106 -3.35 11.93 -5.90
C THR A 106 -2.92 13.30 -6.42
N MET A 107 -1.81 13.84 -5.89
CA MET A 107 -1.31 15.15 -6.33
C MET A 107 -0.79 15.12 -7.76
N VAL A 108 -0.01 14.09 -8.10
CA VAL A 108 0.51 13.92 -9.47
C VAL A 108 -0.60 13.68 -10.48
N ALA A 109 -1.61 12.89 -10.11
CA ALA A 109 -2.77 12.63 -10.97
C ALA A 109 -3.57 13.92 -11.23
N SER A 110 -3.69 14.80 -10.25
CA SER A 110 -4.37 16.10 -10.43
C SER A 110 -3.65 17.01 -11.44
N ILE A 111 -2.34 16.82 -11.65
CA ILE A 111 -1.55 17.56 -12.64
C ILE A 111 -1.61 16.88 -14.02
N ASN A 112 -1.77 15.56 -14.06
CA ASN A 112 -1.75 14.75 -15.27
C ASN A 112 -3.17 14.33 -15.74
N ASP A 113 -4.20 15.11 -15.46
CA ASP A 113 -5.60 14.88 -15.86
C ASP A 113 -6.14 13.49 -15.45
N GLY A 114 -5.71 12.98 -14.30
CA GLY A 114 -6.17 11.70 -13.78
C GLY A 114 -7.59 11.78 -13.20
N GLU A 115 -8.42 10.79 -13.52
CA GLU A 115 -9.82 10.72 -13.07
C GLU A 115 -10.00 10.21 -11.64
N GLY A 116 -8.96 9.64 -11.03
CA GLY A 116 -9.02 8.96 -9.73
C GLY A 116 -9.17 9.94 -8.57
N SER A 117 -10.21 9.76 -7.73
CA SER A 117 -10.34 10.48 -6.47
C SER A 117 -9.40 9.89 -5.40
N LEU A 118 -9.02 10.70 -4.38
CA LEU A 118 -8.22 10.25 -3.24
C LEU A 118 -8.79 8.98 -2.59
N LYS A 119 -10.11 8.89 -2.45
CA LYS A 119 -10.79 7.71 -1.92
C LYS A 119 -10.57 6.47 -2.79
N ASN A 120 -10.62 6.63 -4.13
CA ASN A 120 -10.40 5.52 -5.06
C ASN A 120 -8.94 5.07 -4.99
N ILE A 121 -7.98 6.01 -5.01
CA ILE A 121 -6.54 5.73 -4.93
C ILE A 121 -6.21 5.01 -3.61
N TYR A 122 -6.74 5.49 -2.49
CA TYR A 122 -6.60 4.85 -1.18
C TYR A 122 -7.11 3.40 -1.19
N THR A 123 -8.30 3.18 -1.77
CA THR A 123 -8.93 1.86 -1.81
C THR A 123 -8.17 0.90 -2.73
N VAL A 124 -7.84 1.31 -3.95
CA VAL A 124 -7.15 0.42 -4.90
C VAL A 124 -5.73 0.08 -4.45
N THR A 125 -5.03 1.01 -3.78
CA THR A 125 -3.70 0.78 -3.20
C THR A 125 -3.77 -0.28 -2.10
N ALA A 126 -4.79 -0.24 -1.23
CA ALA A 126 -5.00 -1.27 -0.20
C ALA A 126 -5.13 -2.68 -0.81
N TYR A 127 -5.91 -2.80 -1.89
CA TYR A 127 -6.08 -4.10 -2.56
C TYR A 127 -4.89 -4.49 -3.44
N ALA A 128 -4.07 -3.55 -3.90
CA ALA A 128 -2.87 -3.86 -4.67
C ALA A 128 -1.81 -4.64 -3.87
N VAL A 129 -1.78 -4.51 -2.54
CA VAL A 129 -0.87 -5.26 -1.67
C VAL A 129 -1.40 -6.66 -1.29
N SER A 130 -2.52 -7.10 -1.87
CA SER A 130 -3.12 -8.43 -1.60
C SER A 130 -2.15 -9.60 -1.76
N PRO A 131 -1.30 -9.68 -2.82
CA PRO A 131 -0.38 -10.80 -2.98
C PRO A 131 0.59 -10.91 -1.81
N TYR A 132 1.10 -9.79 -1.33
CA TYR A 132 1.98 -9.75 -0.16
C TYR A 132 1.27 -10.29 1.08
N ILE A 133 0.02 -9.84 1.34
CA ILE A 133 -0.78 -10.29 2.48
C ILE A 133 -1.03 -11.81 2.45
N ILE A 134 -1.23 -12.38 1.25
CA ILE A 134 -1.53 -13.81 1.10
C ILE A 134 -0.26 -14.65 1.16
N ILE A 135 0.84 -14.20 0.54
CA ILE A 135 2.07 -14.98 0.41
C ILE A 135 2.89 -14.97 1.71
N THR A 136 2.92 -13.86 2.43
CA THR A 136 3.73 -13.74 3.65
C THR A 136 3.42 -14.80 4.71
N PRO A 137 2.17 -15.15 5.06
CA PRO A 137 1.88 -16.24 5.99
C PRO A 137 2.43 -17.59 5.53
N PHE A 138 2.45 -17.87 4.22
CA PHE A 138 3.07 -19.09 3.67
C PHE A 138 4.58 -19.07 3.84
N VAL A 139 5.24 -17.93 3.64
CA VAL A 139 6.67 -17.77 3.88
C VAL A 139 6.99 -17.99 5.36
N VAL A 140 6.17 -17.45 6.27
CA VAL A 140 6.32 -17.69 7.72
C VAL A 140 6.20 -19.18 8.05
N LEU A 141 5.16 -19.85 7.57
CA LEU A 141 5.00 -21.29 7.78
C LEU A 141 6.17 -22.11 7.20
N LEU A 142 6.58 -21.79 5.98
CA LEU A 142 7.68 -22.49 5.31
C LEU A 142 9.02 -22.29 6.04
N SER A 143 9.22 -21.16 6.70
CA SER A 143 10.46 -20.83 7.44
C SER A 143 10.77 -21.80 8.58
N TYR A 144 9.82 -22.61 9.05
CA TYR A 144 10.03 -23.64 10.06
C TYR A 144 10.57 -24.96 9.49
N PHE A 145 10.43 -25.17 8.17
CA PHE A 145 10.82 -26.42 7.50
C PHE A 145 12.09 -26.27 6.68
N VAL A 146 12.50 -25.05 6.39
CA VAL A 146 13.64 -24.74 5.51
C VAL A 146 14.90 -24.53 6.35
N THR A 147 16.03 -25.08 5.89
CA THR A 147 17.34 -24.90 6.50
C THR A 147 18.00 -23.59 6.01
N TYR A 148 19.05 -23.14 6.69
CA TYR A 148 19.77 -21.92 6.32
C TYR A 148 20.33 -21.95 4.89
N ASN A 149 20.77 -23.13 4.42
CA ASN A 149 21.28 -23.31 3.05
C ASN A 149 20.18 -23.11 1.97
N GLU A 150 18.93 -23.27 2.35
CA GLU A 150 17.76 -23.14 1.46
C GLU A 150 17.04 -21.80 1.63
N ALA A 151 17.62 -20.86 2.39
CA ALA A 151 17.05 -19.53 2.66
C ALA A 151 16.61 -18.77 1.39
N PHE A 152 17.29 -19.02 0.26
CA PHE A 152 16.96 -18.42 -1.03
C PHE A 152 15.52 -18.73 -1.48
N ILE A 153 14.98 -19.90 -1.10
CA ILE A 153 13.60 -20.28 -1.45
C ILE A 153 12.60 -19.32 -0.78
N LEU A 154 12.82 -19.01 0.50
CA LEU A 154 11.96 -18.06 1.24
C LEU A 154 12.03 -16.67 0.61
N GLN A 155 13.24 -16.21 0.27
CA GLN A 155 13.46 -14.92 -0.37
C GLN A 155 12.81 -14.86 -1.76
N LEU A 156 12.90 -15.94 -2.54
CA LEU A 156 12.30 -16.02 -3.87
C LEU A 156 10.77 -15.92 -3.79
N ILE A 157 10.14 -16.70 -2.89
CA ILE A 157 8.69 -16.69 -2.72
C ILE A 157 8.21 -15.29 -2.24
N TRP A 158 8.92 -14.71 -1.28
CA TRP A 158 8.64 -13.35 -0.81
C TRP A 158 8.77 -12.33 -1.93
N PHE A 159 9.84 -12.40 -2.72
CA PHE A 159 10.08 -11.52 -3.86
C PHE A 159 8.97 -11.63 -4.91
N ILE A 160 8.48 -12.84 -5.20
CA ILE A 160 7.34 -13.06 -6.10
C ILE A 160 6.10 -12.32 -5.57
N GLY A 161 5.83 -12.39 -4.25
CA GLY A 161 4.72 -11.67 -3.63
C GLY A 161 4.82 -10.15 -3.78
N VAL A 162 6.00 -9.60 -3.54
CA VAL A 162 6.28 -8.16 -3.70
C VAL A 162 6.19 -7.74 -5.17
N ALA A 163 6.79 -8.50 -6.08
CA ALA A 163 6.76 -8.21 -7.51
C ALA A 163 5.32 -8.24 -8.05
N TRP A 164 4.52 -9.21 -7.64
CA TRP A 164 3.12 -9.28 -8.03
C TRP A 164 2.30 -8.12 -7.47
N SER A 165 2.56 -7.69 -6.21
CA SER A 165 1.95 -6.50 -5.63
C SER A 165 2.31 -5.23 -6.43
N ALA A 166 3.55 -5.12 -6.92
CA ALA A 166 3.97 -4.01 -7.78
C ALA A 166 3.22 -4.01 -9.13
N VAL A 167 3.03 -5.19 -9.73
CA VAL A 167 2.21 -5.33 -10.96
C VAL A 167 0.76 -4.91 -10.69
N LEU A 168 0.17 -5.36 -9.58
CA LEU A 168 -1.18 -4.94 -9.21
C LEU A 168 -1.26 -3.43 -8.95
N LEU A 169 -0.25 -2.82 -8.33
CA LEU A 169 -0.19 -1.38 -8.11
C LEU A 169 -0.13 -0.61 -9.43
N PHE A 170 0.64 -1.10 -10.41
CA PHE A 170 0.68 -0.54 -11.77
C PHE A 170 -0.70 -0.59 -12.43
N LEU A 171 -1.39 -1.74 -12.37
CA LEU A 171 -2.73 -1.92 -12.91
C LEU A 171 -3.77 -1.05 -12.17
N ALA A 172 -3.60 -0.87 -10.85
CA ALA A 172 -4.44 0.00 -10.04
C ALA A 172 -4.37 1.46 -10.52
N VAL A 173 -3.17 2.01 -10.69
CA VAL A 173 -2.97 3.37 -11.22
C VAL A 173 -3.57 3.50 -12.61
N LYS A 174 -3.26 2.56 -13.51
CA LYS A 174 -3.77 2.55 -14.87
C LYS A 174 -5.30 2.59 -14.91
N GLN A 175 -5.96 1.71 -14.17
CA GLN A 175 -7.41 1.56 -14.22
C GLN A 175 -8.13 2.69 -13.49
N THR A 176 -7.58 3.18 -12.38
CA THR A 176 -8.18 4.26 -11.58
C THR A 176 -8.19 5.58 -12.33
N HIS A 177 -7.07 5.90 -13.00
CA HIS A 177 -6.92 7.16 -13.74
C HIS A 177 -7.31 7.05 -15.23
N ASN A 178 -7.65 5.85 -15.70
CA ASN A 178 -7.96 5.57 -17.12
C ASN A 178 -6.79 5.91 -18.06
N TYR A 179 -5.56 5.71 -17.57
CA TYR A 179 -4.34 6.01 -18.30
C TYR A 179 -3.98 4.90 -19.32
N ASN A 180 -3.27 5.31 -20.36
CA ASN A 180 -2.53 4.35 -21.18
C ASN A 180 -1.24 3.90 -20.45
N VAL A 181 -0.49 2.94 -21.03
CA VAL A 181 0.72 2.40 -20.39
C VAL A 181 1.79 3.48 -20.17
N GLY A 182 2.00 4.36 -21.17
CA GLY A 182 3.00 5.43 -21.08
C GLY A 182 2.66 6.47 -20.00
N GLU A 183 1.39 6.89 -19.94
CA GLU A 183 0.89 7.81 -18.90
C GLU A 183 0.99 7.20 -17.51
N THR A 184 0.70 5.90 -17.38
CA THR A 184 0.84 5.17 -16.11
C THR A 184 2.29 5.19 -15.63
N VAL A 185 3.25 4.85 -16.50
CA VAL A 185 4.69 4.89 -16.18
C VAL A 185 5.11 6.29 -15.77
N LYS A 186 4.73 7.31 -16.55
CA LYS A 186 5.00 8.72 -16.24
C LYS A 186 4.45 9.10 -14.87
N ASN A 187 3.19 8.74 -14.56
CA ASN A 187 2.56 9.04 -13.28
C ASN A 187 3.28 8.37 -12.12
N ILE A 188 3.66 7.09 -12.25
CA ILE A 188 4.40 6.35 -11.22
C ILE A 188 5.78 6.98 -10.97
N LEU A 189 6.52 7.33 -12.02
CA LEU A 189 7.83 7.98 -11.88
C LEU A 189 7.71 9.35 -11.21
N LEU A 190 6.74 10.15 -11.59
CA LEU A 190 6.48 11.45 -10.94
C LEU A 190 6.05 11.28 -9.47
N THR A 191 5.22 10.26 -9.18
CA THR A 191 4.84 9.94 -7.79
C THR A 191 6.06 9.53 -6.96
N ALA A 192 6.94 8.67 -7.50
CA ALA A 192 8.18 8.28 -6.83
C ALA A 192 9.09 9.50 -6.59
N PHE A 193 9.21 10.40 -7.57
CA PHE A 193 9.96 11.66 -7.43
C PHE A 193 9.33 12.55 -6.34
N PHE A 194 8.01 12.70 -6.32
CA PHE A 194 7.30 13.43 -5.28
C PHE A 194 7.57 12.85 -3.89
N MET A 195 7.53 11.53 -3.74
CA MET A 195 7.83 10.85 -2.47
C MET A 195 9.27 11.13 -2.02
N LEU A 196 10.24 11.07 -2.93
CA LEU A 196 11.64 11.40 -2.65
C LEU A 196 11.77 12.84 -2.14
N MET A 197 11.17 13.80 -2.84
CA MET A 197 11.19 15.21 -2.45
C MET A 197 10.52 15.44 -1.10
N ALA A 198 9.42 14.76 -0.81
CA ALA A 198 8.75 14.85 0.49
C ALA A 198 9.63 14.33 1.64
N VAL A 199 10.36 13.22 1.43
CA VAL A 199 11.31 12.69 2.43
C VAL A 199 12.46 13.66 2.66
N VAL A 200 13.04 14.24 1.60
CA VAL A 200 14.11 15.24 1.71
C VAL A 200 13.62 16.47 2.47
N ALA A 201 12.45 16.99 2.13
CA ALA A 201 11.86 18.14 2.82
C ALA A 201 11.63 17.84 4.32
N ALA A 202 11.10 16.65 4.64
CA ALA A 202 10.91 16.23 6.02
C ALA A 202 12.24 16.13 6.79
N ALA A 203 13.29 15.62 6.16
CA ALA A 203 14.64 15.55 6.75
C ALA A 203 15.21 16.95 7.05
N ILE A 204 15.06 17.90 6.11
CA ILE A 204 15.49 19.30 6.31
C ILE A 204 14.70 19.93 7.47
N MET A 205 13.38 19.76 7.50
CA MET A 205 12.54 20.27 8.59
C MET A 205 12.94 19.69 9.95
N TYR A 206 13.27 18.41 10.00
CA TYR A 206 13.74 17.75 11.21
C TYR A 206 15.07 18.34 11.72
N VAL A 207 16.04 18.56 10.83
CA VAL A 207 17.33 19.19 11.20
C VAL A 207 17.12 20.63 11.69
N MET A 208 16.30 21.41 10.98
CA MET A 208 15.96 22.78 11.41
C MET A 208 15.28 22.80 12.78
N TRP A 209 14.33 21.89 13.01
CA TRP A 209 13.65 21.76 14.30
C TRP A 209 14.63 21.45 15.45
N ASN A 210 15.52 20.47 15.24
CA ASN A 210 16.55 20.14 16.23
C ASN A 210 17.48 21.32 16.53
N SER A 211 17.87 22.07 15.50
CA SER A 211 18.72 23.26 15.67
C SER A 211 18.02 24.35 16.46
N LEU A 212 16.73 24.58 16.21
CA LEU A 212 15.91 25.52 16.98
C LEU A 212 15.80 25.10 18.45
N VAL A 213 15.46 23.84 18.70
CA VAL A 213 15.34 23.31 20.09
C VAL A 213 16.65 23.43 20.83
N SER A 214 17.78 23.08 20.19
CA SER A 214 19.12 23.21 20.79
C SER A 214 19.49 24.66 21.09
N PHE A 215 19.16 25.58 20.19
CA PHE A 215 19.38 27.03 20.40
C PHE A 215 18.59 27.53 21.64
N PHE A 216 17.27 27.25 21.70
CA PHE A 216 16.47 27.68 22.82
C PHE A 216 16.90 27.05 24.14
N SER A 217 17.23 25.76 24.16
CA SER A 217 17.73 25.09 25.37
C SER A 217 19.05 25.69 25.85
N GLY A 218 19.93 26.07 24.94
CA GLY A 218 21.17 26.79 25.26
C GLY A 218 20.91 28.16 25.88
N VAL A 219 20.06 28.97 25.27
CA VAL A 219 19.67 30.30 25.79
C VAL A 219 19.03 30.20 27.16
N PHE A 220 18.06 29.31 27.38
CA PHE A 220 17.41 29.11 28.66
C PHE A 220 18.38 28.58 29.75
N GLY A 221 19.29 27.69 29.35
CA GLY A 221 20.35 27.22 30.26
C GLY A 221 21.26 28.36 30.75
N GLU A 222 21.68 29.25 29.83
CA GLU A 222 22.53 30.37 30.19
C GLU A 222 21.82 31.44 31.04
N VAL A 223 20.58 31.75 30.72
CA VAL A 223 19.73 32.63 31.53
C VAL A 223 19.48 32.06 32.91
N GLY A 224 19.21 30.76 33.02
CA GLY A 224 19.06 30.06 34.30
C GLY A 224 20.32 30.16 35.17
N PHE A 225 21.48 29.97 34.60
CA PHE A 225 22.77 30.12 35.30
C PHE A 225 23.00 31.54 35.84
N ARG A 226 22.60 32.58 35.12
CA ARG A 226 22.77 33.98 35.50
C ARG A 226 21.77 34.43 36.59
N VAL A 227 20.63 33.75 36.72
CA VAL A 227 19.60 34.11 37.71
C VAL A 227 19.80 33.38 39.04
N THR A 228 20.41 32.19 39.04
CA THR A 228 20.63 31.36 40.24
C THR A 228 22.05 31.44 40.80
N GLY A 229 23.03 32.06 40.15
CA GLY A 229 24.37 32.31 40.65
C GLY A 229 24.50 33.77 41.07
#